data_53ba7615926df0cd0a2f32d4955a2087
#
_entry.id   53ba7615926df0cd0a2f32d4955a2087
#
_cell.length_a   1.000
_cell.length_b   1.000
_cell.length_c   1.000
_cell.angle_alpha   90.00
_cell.angle_beta   90.00
_cell.angle_gamma   90.00
#
_symmetry.space_group_name_H-M   'P 1'
#
loop_
_entity.id
_entity.type
_entity.pdbx_description
1 polymer ?
#
loop_
_entity_poly.entity_id
_entity_poly.type
_entity_poly.pdbx_seq_one_letter_code
_entity_poly.pdbx_strand_id
1 'polypeptide(L)'
;MKVLYILYQYLIGLPLIILVTLFTAIFTIVCFPWKNGKAPRAVQVFWSRSVLWFLLVPIKVTGAENVNPKQSYVFVANHQSALDVFAVYGWLPNNFKWLMKKELRKIPFVGTACAVAGHIFVDRSNPRAAMESLTYIKAQLHDGISTVIFP
;
A
#
# COMPACT_ATOMS: atom_id res chain seq x y z
N MET A 1 -1.94 -6.30 -31.41
CA MET A 1 -2.08 -5.49 -30.18
C MET A 1 -1.50 -6.17 -28.92
N LYS A 2 -1.83 -7.45 -28.61
CA LYS A 2 -1.31 -8.14 -27.39
C LYS A 2 0.22 -8.21 -27.33
N VAL A 3 0.90 -8.54 -28.41
CA VAL A 3 2.37 -8.65 -28.47
C VAL A 3 3.05 -7.30 -28.18
N LEU A 4 2.56 -6.22 -28.80
CA LEU A 4 3.08 -4.87 -28.58
C LEU A 4 2.90 -4.42 -27.11
N TYR A 5 1.77 -4.76 -26.50
CA TYR A 5 1.53 -4.46 -25.09
C TYR A 5 2.48 -5.25 -24.18
N ILE A 6 2.72 -6.53 -24.47
CA ILE A 6 3.68 -7.35 -23.73
C ILE A 6 5.09 -6.76 -23.85
N LEU A 7 5.52 -6.43 -25.06
CA LEU A 7 6.82 -5.80 -25.30
C LEU A 7 6.95 -4.48 -24.53
N TYR A 8 5.93 -3.63 -24.60
CA TYR A 8 5.89 -2.39 -23.81
C TYR A 8 6.04 -2.66 -22.32
N GLN A 9 5.28 -3.62 -21.77
CA GLN A 9 5.33 -3.93 -20.34
C GLN A 9 6.73 -4.39 -19.88
N TYR A 10 7.40 -5.23 -20.65
CA TYR A 10 8.74 -5.70 -20.27
C TYR A 10 9.84 -4.68 -20.53
N LEU A 11 9.78 -3.93 -21.63
CA LEU A 11 10.85 -3.02 -22.02
C LEU A 11 10.74 -1.63 -21.39
N ILE A 12 9.54 -1.17 -21.07
CA ILE A 12 9.27 0.18 -20.58
C ILE A 12 8.56 0.14 -19.22
N GLY A 13 7.42 -0.52 -19.13
CA GLY A 13 6.57 -0.52 -17.94
C GLY A 13 7.29 -1.06 -16.71
N LEU A 14 7.84 -2.26 -16.80
CA LEU A 14 8.53 -2.91 -15.67
C LEU A 14 9.78 -2.13 -15.20
N PRO A 15 10.70 -1.68 -16.08
CA PRO A 15 11.80 -0.80 -15.66
C PRO A 15 11.33 0.47 -14.94
N LEU A 16 10.30 1.15 -15.45
CA LEU A 16 9.75 2.36 -14.81
C LEU A 16 9.12 2.06 -13.44
N ILE A 17 8.43 0.92 -13.30
CA ILE A 17 7.87 0.48 -12.02
C ILE A 17 8.98 0.22 -11.01
N ILE A 18 10.06 -0.45 -11.41
CA ILE A 18 11.20 -0.70 -10.54
C ILE A 18 11.83 0.63 -10.11
N LEU A 19 12.06 1.55 -11.04
CA LEU A 19 12.64 2.86 -10.74
C LEU A 19 11.78 3.67 -9.79
N VAL A 20 10.48 3.81 -10.04
CA VAL A 20 9.59 4.57 -9.15
C VAL A 20 9.45 3.92 -7.79
N THR A 21 9.46 2.58 -7.73
CA THR A 21 9.40 1.85 -6.45
C THR A 21 10.67 2.08 -5.62
N LEU A 22 11.85 1.95 -6.22
CA LEU A 22 13.11 2.22 -5.54
C LEU A 22 13.22 3.67 -5.12
N PHE A 23 12.88 4.62 -6.01
CA PHE A 23 12.90 6.05 -5.70
C PHE A 23 12.00 6.37 -4.51
N THR A 24 10.73 5.95 -4.52
CA THR A 24 9.79 6.25 -3.44
C THR A 24 10.13 5.52 -2.15
N ALA A 25 10.69 4.31 -2.21
CA ALA A 25 11.16 3.58 -1.04
C ALA A 25 12.36 4.28 -0.39
N ILE A 26 13.39 4.63 -1.17
CA ILE A 26 14.57 5.36 -0.68
C ILE A 26 14.16 6.73 -0.14
N PHE A 27 13.33 7.47 -0.87
CA PHE A 27 12.80 8.75 -0.42
C PHE A 27 12.07 8.64 0.92
N THR A 28 11.24 7.62 1.09
CA THR A 28 10.53 7.37 2.35
C THR A 28 11.51 7.08 3.49
N ILE A 29 12.51 6.23 3.26
CA ILE A 29 13.50 5.86 4.28
C ILE A 29 14.35 7.06 4.71
N VAL A 30 14.79 7.87 3.74
CA VAL A 30 15.70 9.00 4.01
C VAL A 30 14.97 10.19 4.63
N CYS A 31 13.78 10.52 4.10
CA CYS A 31 13.05 11.73 4.53
C CYS A 31 12.19 11.55 5.77
N PHE A 32 11.85 10.29 6.12
CA PHE A 32 10.91 10.03 7.23
C PHE A 32 11.38 9.00 8.27
N PRO A 33 12.68 8.79 8.50
CA PRO A 33 13.18 7.70 9.35
C PRO A 33 12.72 7.82 10.82
N TRP A 34 12.47 9.05 11.29
CA TRP A 34 12.12 9.37 12.69
C TRP A 34 10.62 9.51 12.93
N LYS A 35 9.80 9.39 11.91
CA LYS A 35 8.36 9.73 12.02
C LYS A 35 7.44 8.55 12.35
N ASN A 36 7.98 7.40 12.75
CA ASN A 36 7.24 6.24 13.30
C ASN A 36 5.85 6.04 12.66
N GLY A 37 5.83 5.79 11.35
CA GLY A 37 4.59 5.57 10.62
C GLY A 37 3.86 6.82 10.12
N LYS A 38 4.46 8.00 10.24
CA LYS A 38 3.90 9.27 9.74
C LYS A 38 4.46 9.70 8.39
N ALA A 39 5.00 8.76 7.59
CA ALA A 39 5.36 9.07 6.21
C ALA A 39 4.11 9.58 5.46
N PRO A 40 4.22 10.70 4.72
CA PRO A 40 3.06 11.30 4.08
C PRO A 40 2.40 10.31 3.13
N ARG A 41 1.08 10.17 3.25
CA ARG A 41 0.26 9.39 2.33
C ARG A 41 0.49 9.77 0.86
N ALA A 42 0.82 11.04 0.60
CA ALA A 42 1.09 11.53 -0.74
C ALA A 42 2.17 10.73 -1.50
N VAL A 43 3.24 10.28 -0.82
CA VAL A 43 4.28 9.46 -1.43
C VAL A 43 3.73 8.10 -1.89
N GLN A 44 2.90 7.50 -1.05
CA GLN A 44 2.27 6.20 -1.33
C GLN A 44 1.25 6.30 -2.47
N VAL A 45 0.47 7.38 -2.50
CA VAL A 45 -0.49 7.68 -3.58
C VAL A 45 0.26 7.92 -4.89
N PHE A 46 1.33 8.71 -4.87
CA PHE A 46 2.16 8.97 -6.04
C PHE A 46 2.73 7.67 -6.60
N TRP A 47 3.37 6.85 -5.75
CA TRP A 47 3.90 5.55 -6.14
C TRP A 47 2.84 4.66 -6.80
N SER A 48 1.72 4.51 -6.13
CA SER A 48 0.65 3.63 -6.56
C SER A 48 0.04 4.06 -7.91
N ARG A 49 -0.26 5.35 -8.05
CA ARG A 49 -0.81 5.90 -9.30
C ARG A 49 0.18 5.78 -10.45
N SER A 50 1.47 6.03 -10.20
CA SER A 50 2.53 5.87 -11.20
C SER A 50 2.63 4.42 -11.69
N VAL A 51 2.55 3.45 -10.78
CA VAL A 51 2.59 2.02 -11.16
C VAL A 51 1.43 1.67 -12.10
N LEU A 52 0.19 2.04 -11.74
CA LEU A 52 -0.97 1.73 -12.59
C LEU A 52 -0.95 2.51 -13.91
N TRP A 53 -0.42 3.73 -13.91
CA TRP A 53 -0.23 4.51 -15.12
C TRP A 53 0.80 3.86 -16.06
N PHE A 54 1.94 3.39 -15.54
CA PHE A 54 2.94 2.66 -16.34
C PHE A 54 2.42 1.31 -16.83
N LEU A 55 1.48 0.71 -16.14
CA LEU A 55 0.79 -0.51 -16.61
C LEU A 55 -0.35 -0.22 -17.59
N LEU A 56 -0.67 1.05 -17.83
CA LEU A 56 -1.80 1.50 -18.67
C LEU A 56 -3.14 0.95 -18.16
N VAL A 57 -3.29 0.82 -16.83
CA VAL A 57 -4.51 0.32 -16.19
C VAL A 57 -5.35 1.51 -15.73
N PRO A 58 -6.49 1.79 -16.40
CA PRO A 58 -7.40 2.84 -15.97
C PRO A 58 -8.16 2.41 -14.72
N ILE A 59 -8.31 3.32 -13.75
CA ILE A 59 -9.10 3.10 -12.55
C ILE A 59 -10.34 3.98 -12.56
N LYS A 60 -11.50 3.36 -12.36
CA LYS A 60 -12.77 4.06 -12.11
C LYS A 60 -13.17 3.81 -10.66
N VAL A 61 -13.42 4.86 -9.92
CA VAL A 61 -13.88 4.80 -8.52
C VAL A 61 -15.35 5.22 -8.47
N THR A 62 -16.14 4.47 -7.73
CA THR A 62 -17.55 4.78 -7.43
C THR A 62 -17.79 4.61 -5.95
N GLY A 63 -18.65 5.43 -5.35
CA GLY A 63 -18.99 5.33 -3.93
C GLY A 63 -17.97 5.95 -2.97
N ALA A 64 -16.95 6.68 -3.47
CA ALA A 64 -15.97 7.34 -2.60
C ALA A 64 -16.63 8.40 -1.69
N GLU A 65 -17.73 8.96 -2.12
CA GLU A 65 -18.56 9.91 -1.37
C GLU A 65 -19.20 9.33 -0.12
N ASN A 66 -19.35 8.01 -0.05
CA ASN A 66 -19.87 7.29 1.13
C ASN A 66 -18.86 7.15 2.26
N VAL A 67 -17.60 7.53 2.03
CA VAL A 67 -16.52 7.38 2.98
C VAL A 67 -16.06 8.74 3.48
N ASN A 68 -16.18 8.97 4.79
CA ASN A 68 -15.68 10.18 5.41
C ASN A 68 -14.15 10.06 5.67
N PRO A 69 -13.29 10.87 5.01
CA PRO A 69 -11.83 10.74 5.17
C PRO A 69 -11.30 11.08 6.56
N LYS A 70 -12.14 11.71 7.42
CA LYS A 70 -11.77 12.04 8.80
C LYS A 70 -12.14 10.94 9.80
N GLN A 71 -12.90 9.94 9.38
CA GLN A 71 -13.32 8.82 10.22
C GLN A 71 -12.40 7.62 10.01
N SER A 72 -12.13 6.86 11.07
CA SER A 72 -11.37 5.62 11.01
C SER A 72 -12.26 4.45 10.65
N TYR A 73 -11.79 3.61 9.73
CA TYR A 73 -12.50 2.43 9.23
C TYR A 73 -11.60 1.19 9.23
N VAL A 74 -12.23 0.05 9.27
CA VAL A 74 -11.65 -1.22 8.84
C VAL A 74 -12.24 -1.54 7.47
N PHE A 75 -11.44 -1.37 6.43
CA PHE A 75 -11.84 -1.74 5.07
C PHE A 75 -11.52 -3.20 4.81
N VAL A 76 -12.52 -3.96 4.45
CA VAL A 76 -12.37 -5.36 4.03
C VAL A 76 -12.66 -5.40 2.53
N ALA A 77 -11.70 -5.84 1.75
CA ALA A 77 -11.81 -5.84 0.29
C ALA A 77 -11.44 -7.21 -0.29
N ASN A 78 -12.09 -7.59 -1.37
CA ASN A 78 -11.70 -8.77 -2.15
C ASN A 78 -10.29 -8.58 -2.72
N HIS A 79 -9.52 -9.68 -2.77
CA HIS A 79 -8.16 -9.66 -3.31
C HIS A 79 -8.05 -10.66 -4.46
N GLN A 80 -8.18 -10.15 -5.68
CA GLN A 80 -8.15 -10.95 -6.90
C GLN A 80 -6.86 -10.76 -7.70
N SER A 81 -6.13 -9.67 -7.44
CA SER A 81 -4.92 -9.31 -8.17
C SER A 81 -3.96 -8.52 -7.29
N ALA A 82 -2.65 -8.65 -7.55
CA ALA A 82 -1.66 -7.77 -6.96
C ALA A 82 -1.92 -6.27 -7.27
N LEU A 83 -2.67 -5.98 -8.34
CA LEU A 83 -3.04 -4.62 -8.71
C LEU A 83 -4.03 -3.98 -7.73
N ASP A 84 -4.77 -4.77 -6.95
CA ASP A 84 -5.72 -4.27 -5.95
C ASP A 84 -5.02 -3.40 -4.90
N VAL A 85 -3.79 -3.77 -4.53
CA VAL A 85 -2.97 -2.98 -3.60
C VAL A 85 -2.77 -1.57 -4.13
N PHE A 86 -2.42 -1.44 -5.40
CA PHE A 86 -2.21 -0.14 -6.03
C PHE A 86 -3.52 0.63 -6.22
N ALA A 87 -4.61 -0.04 -6.59
CA ALA A 87 -5.91 0.60 -6.74
C ALA A 87 -6.37 1.21 -5.41
N VAL A 88 -6.30 0.45 -4.32
CA VAL A 88 -6.67 0.92 -2.98
C VAL A 88 -5.76 2.06 -2.52
N TYR A 89 -4.44 1.92 -2.65
CA TYR A 89 -3.51 2.97 -2.24
C TYR A 89 -3.72 4.30 -2.98
N GLY A 90 -3.92 4.21 -4.29
CA GLY A 90 -4.01 5.39 -5.14
C GLY A 90 -5.32 6.16 -4.99
N TRP A 91 -6.41 5.49 -4.61
CA TRP A 91 -7.75 6.08 -4.73
C TRP A 91 -8.62 6.05 -3.47
N LEU A 92 -8.32 5.20 -2.46
CA LEU A 92 -9.04 5.28 -1.20
C LEU A 92 -8.75 6.62 -0.52
N PRO A 93 -9.76 7.42 -0.12
CA PRO A 93 -9.53 8.78 0.38
C PRO A 93 -8.88 8.82 1.77
N ASN A 94 -9.05 7.78 2.58
CA ASN A 94 -8.56 7.72 3.96
C ASN A 94 -7.05 7.50 4.05
N ASN A 95 -6.44 8.01 5.11
CA ASN A 95 -5.13 7.54 5.53
C ASN A 95 -5.29 6.17 6.18
N PHE A 96 -4.51 5.18 5.73
CA PHE A 96 -4.66 3.83 6.26
C PHE A 96 -3.32 3.09 6.37
N LYS A 97 -3.33 2.04 7.18
CA LYS A 97 -2.22 1.12 7.35
C LYS A 97 -2.62 -0.26 6.81
N TRP A 98 -1.70 -0.88 6.07
CA TRP A 98 -1.89 -2.26 5.60
C TRP A 98 -1.60 -3.25 6.70
N LEU A 99 -2.37 -4.32 6.72
CA LEU A 99 -2.03 -5.56 7.38
C LEU A 99 -1.34 -6.48 6.38
N MET A 100 0.00 -6.51 6.43
CA MET A 100 0.83 -7.19 5.44
C MET A 100 1.42 -8.48 5.99
N LYS A 101 1.73 -9.43 5.10
CA LYS A 101 2.44 -10.65 5.43
C LYS A 101 3.88 -10.33 5.90
N LYS A 102 4.34 -10.96 7.00
CA LYS A 102 5.65 -10.66 7.61
C LYS A 102 6.83 -10.83 6.65
N GLU A 103 6.73 -11.74 5.68
CA GLU A 103 7.77 -11.99 4.70
C GLU A 103 8.07 -10.79 3.81
N LEU A 104 7.09 -9.90 3.59
CA LEU A 104 7.27 -8.67 2.81
C LEU A 104 8.28 -7.71 3.46
N ARG A 105 8.51 -7.82 4.77
CA ARG A 105 9.53 -7.05 5.47
C ARG A 105 10.95 -7.34 4.99
N LYS A 106 11.18 -8.54 4.41
CA LYS A 106 12.49 -8.97 3.91
C LYS A 106 12.84 -8.42 2.53
N ILE A 107 11.88 -7.82 1.83
CA ILE A 107 12.13 -7.24 0.51
C ILE A 107 13.02 -6.00 0.67
N PRO A 108 14.22 -5.96 0.03
CA PRO A 108 15.14 -4.85 0.15
C PRO A 108 14.46 -3.52 -0.17
N PHE A 109 14.78 -2.48 0.59
CA PHE A 109 14.22 -1.13 0.53
C PHE A 109 12.71 -1.07 0.78
N VAL A 110 11.90 -1.88 0.08
CA VAL A 110 10.43 -1.88 0.18
C VAL A 110 9.97 -2.25 1.60
N GLY A 111 10.50 -3.32 2.18
CA GLY A 111 10.14 -3.75 3.53
C GLY A 111 10.45 -2.69 4.58
N THR A 112 11.59 -2.02 4.45
CA THR A 112 11.99 -0.92 5.34
C THR A 112 11.09 0.30 5.13
N ALA A 113 10.80 0.68 3.88
CA ALA A 113 9.89 1.79 3.57
C ALA A 113 8.48 1.54 4.13
N CYS A 114 7.96 0.31 4.00
CA CYS A 114 6.68 -0.08 4.58
C CYS A 114 6.67 0.02 6.12
N ALA A 115 7.77 -0.36 6.78
CA ALA A 115 7.90 -0.21 8.23
C ALA A 115 7.94 1.27 8.64
N VAL A 116 8.70 2.10 7.94
CA VAL A 116 8.76 3.56 8.16
C VAL A 116 7.40 4.22 7.90
N ALA A 117 6.64 3.72 6.93
CA ALA A 117 5.27 4.16 6.66
C ALA A 117 4.26 3.69 7.72
N GLY A 118 4.68 2.82 8.66
CA GLY A 118 3.86 2.33 9.77
C GLY A 118 2.89 1.24 9.39
N HIS A 119 3.18 0.48 8.32
CA HIS A 119 2.40 -0.71 8.00
C HIS A 119 2.69 -1.83 8.98
N ILE A 120 1.72 -2.70 9.19
CA ILE A 120 1.72 -3.72 10.22
C ILE A 120 2.02 -5.07 9.58
N PHE A 121 3.11 -5.70 10.01
CA PHE A 121 3.51 -7.01 9.51
C PHE A 121 3.00 -8.10 10.44
N VAL A 122 2.27 -9.06 9.88
CA VAL A 122 1.61 -10.14 10.62
C VAL A 122 2.17 -11.49 10.23
N ASP A 123 2.43 -12.28 11.24
CA ASP A 123 2.66 -13.71 11.08
C ASP A 123 1.33 -14.45 11.03
N ARG A 124 0.86 -14.75 9.83
CA ARG A 124 -0.41 -15.47 9.63
C ARG A 124 -0.31 -16.96 10.01
N SER A 125 0.89 -17.50 10.21
CA SER A 125 1.10 -18.89 10.63
C SER A 125 0.94 -19.08 12.14
N ASN A 126 0.93 -17.99 12.92
CA ASN A 126 0.78 -18.01 14.37
C ASN A 126 -0.50 -17.28 14.79
N PRO A 127 -1.56 -18.01 15.21
CA PRO A 127 -2.84 -17.41 15.60
C PRO A 127 -2.72 -16.39 16.73
N ARG A 128 -1.81 -16.60 17.69
CA ARG A 128 -1.57 -15.66 18.79
C ARG A 128 -0.98 -14.34 18.28
N ALA A 129 0.05 -14.41 17.42
CA ALA A 129 0.66 -13.23 16.81
C ALA A 129 -0.33 -12.48 15.91
N ALA A 130 -1.21 -13.19 15.22
CA ALA A 130 -2.29 -12.60 14.44
C ALA A 130 -3.26 -11.82 15.34
N MET A 131 -3.69 -12.39 16.49
CA MET A 131 -4.58 -11.73 17.44
C MET A 131 -3.92 -10.50 18.08
N GLU A 132 -2.65 -10.58 18.47
CA GLU A 132 -1.87 -9.43 18.98
C GLU A 132 -1.80 -8.30 17.95
N SER A 133 -1.62 -8.64 16.67
CA SER A 133 -1.63 -7.66 15.58
C SER A 133 -2.99 -6.99 15.38
N LEU A 134 -4.09 -7.71 15.54
CA LEU A 134 -5.46 -7.15 15.50
C LEU A 134 -5.69 -6.19 16.67
N THR A 135 -5.23 -6.55 17.87
CA THR A 135 -5.30 -5.68 19.04
C THR A 135 -4.50 -4.39 18.83
N TYR A 136 -3.29 -4.51 18.26
CA TYR A 136 -2.46 -3.36 17.91
C TYR A 136 -3.15 -2.46 16.87
N ILE A 137 -3.76 -3.04 15.84
CA ILE A 137 -4.52 -2.30 14.82
C ILE A 137 -5.65 -1.51 15.47
N LYS A 138 -6.42 -2.17 16.34
CA LYS A 138 -7.54 -1.52 17.03
C LYS A 138 -7.09 -0.27 17.79
N ALA A 139 -5.93 -0.31 18.42
CA ALA A 139 -5.35 0.84 19.11
C ALA A 139 -4.87 1.94 18.15
N GLN A 140 -4.63 1.64 16.87
CA GLN A 140 -4.21 2.61 15.86
C GLN A 140 -5.38 3.25 15.09
N LEU A 141 -6.61 2.74 15.28
CA LEU A 141 -7.81 3.27 14.63
C LEU A 141 -8.32 4.55 15.33
N HIS A 142 -7.58 5.63 15.18
CA HIS A 142 -7.93 6.94 15.72
C HIS A 142 -7.54 8.04 14.72
N ASP A 143 -8.05 9.24 14.90
CA ASP A 143 -7.69 10.44 14.13
C ASP A 143 -7.78 10.25 12.59
N GLY A 144 -8.79 9.47 12.12
CA GLY A 144 -8.99 9.19 10.71
C GLY A 144 -8.02 8.16 10.11
N ILE A 145 -7.15 7.55 10.94
CA ILE A 145 -6.30 6.44 10.48
C ILE A 145 -7.15 5.17 10.39
N SER A 146 -7.17 4.58 9.21
CA SER A 146 -7.92 3.37 8.88
C SER A 146 -6.97 2.17 8.71
N THR A 147 -7.53 0.97 8.57
CA THR A 147 -6.79 -0.20 8.12
C THR A 147 -7.48 -0.85 6.93
N VAL A 148 -6.68 -1.51 6.09
CA VAL A 148 -7.19 -2.32 4.97
C VAL A 148 -6.72 -3.75 5.15
N ILE A 149 -7.66 -4.68 4.99
CA ILE A 149 -7.45 -6.11 5.13
C ILE A 149 -7.95 -6.82 3.88
N PHE A 150 -7.11 -7.67 3.33
CA PHE A 150 -7.50 -8.68 2.36
C PHE A 150 -7.63 -10.01 3.09
N PRO A 151 -8.83 -10.60 3.14
CA PRO A 151 -9.07 -11.86 3.83
C PRO A 151 -8.36 -13.06 3.16
#